data_18068f964eb4d89a1bd6617881df411e
#
_entry.id   18068f964eb4d89a1bd6617881df411e
#
_cell.length_a   1.000
_cell.length_b   1.000
_cell.length_c   1.000
_cell.angle_alpha   90.00
_cell.angle_beta   90.00
_cell.angle_gamma   90.00
#
_symmetry.space_group_name_H-M   'P 1'
#
loop_
_entity.id
_entity.type
_entity.pdbx_description
1 polymer ?
#
loop_
_entity_poly.entity_id
_entity_poly.type
_entity_poly.pdbx_seq_one_letter_code
_entity_poly.pdbx_strand_id
1 'polypeptide(L)'
;MKKWYKLLGLTAAASLALVACGNSDSDSDSETADSSSSSESGEVVAPELATTVDNEGDAIDGGTLQVGLVTDSPFQGIFSWEFYEDGYDAKIMEFGFESLFGTDDDFQIDDSGKATLALDQENNKATITLKEGLKWSDGEPLTAEDVIYSYEVIGHPDYTGIRYDGTFQNVVGMEEYHSGEADTISGITQVDDVTVEIEFQEVSPSMLQAGGGVWSYAMPKHYLEDVPVAELASSEKIRSTPVGDGPFRITKVTPGESVEYEANEYYWQGEPQLDNVVVEVVPSSSVVPALENGKYDVALSMPTDLYASYAELPGYTLLGREELSYTYIGFKLGSWDAEAGEVVYDEDAKMADKSLRQAMGYAIDNDAVAQRFYNGLRSNANTVIPPVFGSFGATTEEVPGYYYDADKANQLLDDAGYVDTDNDGIREDPDGEPLQINFASMEGGETAEPIAQYYIQAWNEVGLDVQLTDGRLLEFNSFYDRVEADDENIDIYQAAWGTGTDPAPNGLYARNSAFNFTRWATEENDQFMADFTSTEAFDEEFQRNTFVEWQKYFSEEAPVIPTLFRQEVMPVNNRVKHYDYANNPADDFGWHTVEVTADAPVSE
;
A
#
# COMPACT_ATOMS: atom_id res chain seq x y z
N MET A 1 -22.85 20.86 -44.14
CA MET A 1 -24.05 21.70 -44.39
C MET A 1 -24.47 22.32 -43.05
N LYS A 2 -24.43 23.60 -43.05
CA LYS A 2 -24.81 24.62 -42.12
C LYS A 2 -26.21 24.48 -41.51
N LYS A 3 -26.37 24.89 -40.22
CA LYS A 3 -27.29 25.92 -39.65
C LYS A 3 -27.35 25.67 -38.12
N TRP A 4 -26.80 26.47 -37.24
CA TRP A 4 -27.16 27.82 -36.77
C TRP A 4 -28.61 27.92 -36.25
N TYR A 5 -28.78 28.11 -34.91
CA TYR A 5 -29.66 29.15 -34.34
C TYR A 5 -29.14 29.62 -32.97
N LYS A 6 -28.98 30.93 -32.87
CA LYS A 6 -28.77 31.75 -31.69
C LYS A 6 -30.17 32.11 -31.13
N LEU A 7 -30.29 32.40 -29.85
CA LEU A 7 -30.72 33.68 -29.26
C LEU A 7 -31.21 33.57 -27.82
N LEU A 8 -30.71 34.47 -27.03
CA LEU A 8 -31.20 35.43 -26.01
C LEU A 8 -31.65 34.80 -24.67
N GLY A 9 -31.12 35.12 -23.53
CA GLY A 9 -30.73 36.43 -22.96
C GLY A 9 -31.86 37.00 -22.11
N LEU A 10 -31.75 36.94 -20.75
CA LEU A 10 -32.39 37.96 -19.89
C LEU A 10 -31.70 37.99 -18.51
N THR A 11 -31.16 39.17 -18.23
CA THR A 11 -30.65 39.67 -16.96
C THR A 11 -31.78 40.01 -16.01
N ALA A 12 -31.60 39.77 -14.71
CA ALA A 12 -32.26 40.55 -13.66
C ALA A 12 -31.33 40.66 -12.43
N ALA A 13 -30.86 41.86 -12.21
CA ALA A 13 -30.20 42.33 -11.00
C ALA A 13 -31.25 42.94 -10.06
N ALA A 14 -31.10 42.77 -8.76
CA ALA A 14 -31.63 43.65 -7.69
C ALA A 14 -30.89 43.26 -6.40
N SER A 15 -29.92 44.02 -5.92
CA SER A 15 -30.02 45.28 -5.13
C SER A 15 -30.09 45.03 -3.62
N LEU A 16 -28.97 45.26 -2.99
CA LEU A 16 -28.62 45.85 -1.69
C LEU A 16 -29.76 46.40 -0.81
N ALA A 17 -29.66 46.10 0.50
CA ALA A 17 -30.03 47.03 1.54
C ALA A 17 -29.07 46.93 2.74
N LEU A 18 -28.22 47.93 2.87
CA LEU A 18 -27.52 48.34 4.08
C LEU A 18 -28.53 48.99 5.04
N VAL A 19 -28.44 48.67 6.34
CA VAL A 19 -28.91 49.54 7.41
C VAL A 19 -27.79 49.68 8.43
N ALA A 20 -27.23 50.88 8.48
CA ALA A 20 -26.39 51.38 9.55
C ALA A 20 -27.26 52.30 10.44
N CYS A 21 -26.96 52.29 11.74
CA CYS A 21 -27.09 53.36 12.74
C CYS A 21 -27.21 52.68 14.13
N GLY A 22 -26.55 53.13 15.16
CA GLY A 22 -25.90 54.36 15.50
C GLY A 22 -25.27 54.32 16.88
N ASN A 23 -24.52 55.26 17.09
CA ASN A 23 -23.58 55.71 18.08
C ASN A 23 -24.10 55.83 19.51
N SER A 24 -23.23 55.55 20.52
CA SER A 24 -23.05 56.45 21.67
C SER A 24 -21.81 56.09 22.47
N ASP A 25 -21.06 57.11 22.76
CA ASP A 25 -19.79 57.20 23.50
C ASP A 25 -19.86 56.71 24.95
N SER A 26 -18.75 56.20 25.48
CA SER A 26 -18.09 56.73 26.67
C SER A 26 -16.82 55.96 27.04
N ASP A 27 -15.80 56.75 27.17
CA ASP A 27 -14.45 56.67 27.75
C ASP A 27 -13.99 55.47 28.61
N SER A 28 -12.70 55.21 28.37
CA SER A 28 -11.54 54.99 29.26
C SER A 28 -11.22 53.54 29.66
N ASP A 29 -10.10 53.13 29.31
CA ASP A 29 -8.84 52.79 29.94
C ASP A 29 -8.06 51.73 29.22
N SER A 30 -6.81 52.08 28.92
CA SER A 30 -5.77 51.27 28.33
C SER A 30 -5.34 50.15 29.28
N GLU A 31 -5.48 48.89 28.85
CA GLU A 31 -4.55 47.82 29.28
C GLU A 31 -4.11 47.06 28.02
N THR A 32 -2.80 47.16 27.77
CA THR A 32 -2.09 46.34 26.81
C THR A 32 -2.16 44.89 27.28
N ALA A 33 -3.01 44.09 26.65
CA ALA A 33 -2.95 42.64 26.75
C ALA A 33 -2.09 42.11 25.58
N ASP A 34 -0.92 41.70 25.95
CA ASP A 34 -0.02 40.87 25.17
C ASP A 34 -0.76 39.55 24.86
N SER A 35 -1.27 39.41 23.65
CA SER A 35 -1.84 38.16 23.19
C SER A 35 -0.75 37.32 22.51
N SER A 36 0.07 36.69 23.33
CA SER A 36 0.76 35.49 22.90
C SER A 36 -0.29 34.39 22.71
N SER A 37 -0.76 34.21 21.48
CA SER A 37 -1.47 33.00 21.11
C SER A 37 -0.46 31.85 21.07
N SER A 38 -0.29 31.17 22.21
CA SER A 38 0.22 29.80 22.19
C SER A 38 -0.83 28.97 21.45
N SER A 39 -0.56 28.61 20.21
CA SER A 39 -1.25 27.49 19.58
C SER A 39 -0.91 26.25 20.41
N GLU A 40 -1.82 25.81 21.25
CA GLU A 40 -1.83 24.42 21.70
C GLU A 40 -1.95 23.58 20.41
N SER A 41 -0.84 22.98 19.99
CA SER A 41 -0.87 21.85 19.08
C SER A 41 -1.61 20.75 19.83
N GLY A 42 -2.91 20.63 19.64
CA GLY A 42 -3.66 19.45 20.08
C GLY A 42 -3.04 18.25 19.39
N GLU A 43 -2.56 17.32 20.19
CA GLU A 43 -2.09 16.02 19.71
C GLU A 43 -3.21 15.45 18.83
N VAL A 44 -2.91 15.19 17.55
CA VAL A 44 -3.85 14.58 16.61
C VAL A 44 -4.00 13.13 17.04
N VAL A 45 -5.09 12.83 17.72
CA VAL A 45 -5.45 11.46 18.08
C VAL A 45 -6.19 10.88 16.88
N ALA A 46 -5.58 9.91 16.21
CA ALA A 46 -6.27 9.10 15.21
C ALA A 46 -7.56 8.52 15.84
N PRO A 47 -8.65 8.36 15.06
CA PRO A 47 -9.83 7.68 15.59
C PRO A 47 -9.42 6.27 16.04
N GLU A 48 -9.75 5.94 17.28
CA GLU A 48 -9.52 4.59 17.82
C GLU A 48 -10.57 3.66 17.20
N LEU A 49 -10.22 2.98 16.11
CA LEU A 49 -11.07 2.04 15.42
C LEU A 49 -10.88 0.63 16.00
N ALA A 50 -11.96 -0.13 16.13
CA ALA A 50 -11.87 -1.54 16.47
C ALA A 50 -11.21 -2.32 15.33
N THR A 51 -10.57 -3.45 15.65
CA THR A 51 -10.06 -4.39 14.64
C THR A 51 -11.00 -5.57 14.45
N THR A 52 -11.86 -5.84 15.43
CA THR A 52 -12.76 -7.02 15.42
C THR A 52 -14.20 -6.62 15.62
N VAL A 53 -15.11 -7.45 15.12
CA VAL A 53 -16.54 -7.35 15.39
C VAL A 53 -17.11 -8.72 15.82
N ASP A 54 -17.84 -8.71 16.95
CA ASP A 54 -18.67 -9.82 17.43
C ASP A 54 -19.98 -9.26 17.98
N ASN A 55 -20.89 -8.93 17.08
CA ASN A 55 -22.15 -8.29 17.43
C ASN A 55 -23.07 -9.21 18.23
N GLU A 56 -23.90 -8.62 19.09
CA GLU A 56 -24.88 -9.35 19.90
C GLU A 56 -25.98 -9.97 19.02
N GLY A 57 -26.52 -11.09 19.47
CA GLY A 57 -27.60 -11.83 18.82
C GLY A 57 -27.23 -13.27 18.53
N ASP A 58 -28.24 -14.08 18.34
CA ASP A 58 -28.06 -15.47 17.92
C ASP A 58 -27.83 -15.50 16.41
N ALA A 59 -26.79 -16.19 15.97
CA ALA A 59 -26.56 -16.41 14.56
C ALA A 59 -27.70 -17.22 13.93
N ILE A 60 -28.04 -16.90 12.68
CA ILE A 60 -28.91 -17.76 11.88
C ILE A 60 -28.09 -18.90 11.27
N ASP A 61 -28.75 -19.96 10.83
CA ASP A 61 -28.10 -21.08 10.14
C ASP A 61 -27.79 -20.65 8.69
N GLY A 62 -26.52 -20.61 8.31
CA GLY A 62 -26.07 -20.16 6.99
C GLY A 62 -26.28 -18.66 6.73
N GLY A 63 -26.80 -18.33 5.57
CA GLY A 63 -27.07 -16.96 5.14
C GLY A 63 -26.13 -16.45 4.06
N THR A 64 -26.33 -15.18 3.67
CA THR A 64 -25.53 -14.54 2.60
C THR A 64 -24.88 -13.27 3.11
N LEU A 65 -23.56 -13.14 2.94
CA LEU A 65 -22.81 -11.91 3.16
C LEU A 65 -22.89 -11.03 1.90
N GLN A 66 -23.33 -9.79 2.06
CA GLN A 66 -23.37 -8.79 0.98
C GLN A 66 -22.16 -7.86 1.09
N VAL A 67 -21.27 -7.90 0.10
CA VAL A 67 -20.02 -7.13 0.11
C VAL A 67 -20.05 -6.08 -0.99
N GLY A 68 -19.80 -4.82 -0.63
CA GLY A 68 -19.57 -3.74 -1.57
C GLY A 68 -18.07 -3.57 -1.81
N LEU A 69 -17.59 -3.81 -3.03
CA LEU A 69 -16.23 -3.45 -3.45
C LEU A 69 -16.25 -2.03 -4.00
N VAL A 70 -15.68 -1.09 -3.24
CA VAL A 70 -15.71 0.33 -3.60
C VAL A 70 -14.65 0.63 -4.63
N THR A 71 -15.09 0.91 -5.84
CA THR A 71 -14.21 1.29 -6.95
C THR A 71 -14.99 2.02 -8.03
N ASP A 72 -14.34 2.98 -8.68
CA ASP A 72 -14.87 3.72 -9.83
C ASP A 72 -14.43 3.09 -11.18
N SER A 73 -13.66 2.00 -11.12
CA SER A 73 -13.22 1.19 -12.27
C SER A 73 -13.74 -0.25 -12.16
N PRO A 74 -14.07 -0.93 -13.25
CA PRO A 74 -14.42 -2.34 -13.21
C PRO A 74 -13.21 -3.19 -12.86
N PHE A 75 -13.38 -4.27 -12.10
CA PHE A 75 -12.34 -5.27 -11.89
C PHE A 75 -12.04 -6.02 -13.22
N GLN A 76 -10.82 -6.54 -13.36
CA GLN A 76 -10.40 -7.20 -14.61
C GLN A 76 -10.90 -8.63 -14.72
N GLY A 77 -11.09 -9.33 -13.60
CA GLY A 77 -11.60 -10.70 -13.54
C GLY A 77 -10.53 -11.74 -13.90
N ILE A 78 -9.30 -11.54 -13.44
CA ILE A 78 -8.22 -12.53 -13.52
C ILE A 78 -8.07 -13.17 -12.15
N PHE A 79 -8.76 -14.28 -11.91
CA PHE A 79 -8.78 -14.95 -10.61
C PHE A 79 -7.70 -16.03 -10.52
N SER A 80 -6.45 -15.58 -10.47
CA SER A 80 -5.25 -16.40 -10.26
C SER A 80 -4.14 -15.53 -9.68
N TRP A 81 -3.51 -15.98 -8.60
CA TRP A 81 -2.39 -15.28 -7.97
C TRP A 81 -1.17 -15.15 -8.92
N GLU A 82 -1.03 -16.08 -9.85
CA GLU A 82 0.04 -16.09 -10.84
C GLU A 82 -0.14 -15.02 -11.92
N PHE A 83 -1.38 -14.60 -12.21
CA PHE A 83 -1.68 -13.74 -13.36
C PHE A 83 -2.33 -12.41 -13.03
N TYR A 84 -2.87 -12.21 -11.80
CA TYR A 84 -3.55 -10.96 -11.47
C TYR A 84 -2.58 -9.77 -11.47
N GLU A 85 -3.08 -8.61 -11.88
CA GLU A 85 -2.37 -7.32 -11.90
C GLU A 85 -3.15 -6.22 -11.18
N ASP A 86 -4.44 -6.45 -10.90
CA ASP A 86 -5.36 -5.48 -10.34
C ASP A 86 -5.66 -5.81 -8.87
N GLY A 87 -5.45 -4.85 -7.98
CA GLY A 87 -5.77 -5.00 -6.55
C GLY A 87 -7.24 -5.30 -6.25
N TYR A 88 -8.17 -4.95 -7.15
CA TYR A 88 -9.58 -5.32 -6.98
C TYR A 88 -9.84 -6.80 -7.27
N ASP A 89 -9.11 -7.40 -8.23
CA ASP A 89 -9.14 -8.85 -8.45
C ASP A 89 -8.62 -9.59 -7.21
N ALA A 90 -7.54 -9.07 -6.57
CA ALA A 90 -7.03 -9.62 -5.32
C ALA A 90 -8.08 -9.60 -4.20
N LYS A 91 -8.78 -8.46 -4.00
CA LYS A 91 -9.86 -8.35 -3.01
C LYS A 91 -11.03 -9.31 -3.27
N ILE A 92 -11.31 -9.63 -4.51
CA ILE A 92 -12.30 -10.64 -4.88
C ILE A 92 -11.76 -12.04 -4.55
N MET A 93 -10.50 -12.32 -4.84
CA MET A 93 -9.89 -13.64 -4.58
C MET A 93 -9.81 -13.99 -3.10
N GLU A 94 -9.76 -13.03 -2.17
CA GLU A 94 -9.74 -13.26 -0.71
C GLU A 94 -10.83 -14.21 -0.19
N PHE A 95 -11.95 -14.36 -0.89
CA PHE A 95 -13.04 -15.25 -0.49
C PHE A 95 -12.86 -16.69 -0.97
N GLY A 96 -12.06 -16.93 -2.00
CA GLY A 96 -11.98 -18.23 -2.67
C GLY A 96 -10.59 -18.81 -2.86
N PHE A 97 -9.54 -18.06 -2.52
CA PHE A 97 -8.15 -18.44 -2.75
C PHE A 97 -7.28 -18.01 -1.57
N GLU A 98 -6.47 -18.91 -1.05
CA GLU A 98 -5.65 -18.65 0.12
C GLU A 98 -4.18 -18.98 -0.11
N SER A 99 -3.31 -18.34 0.68
CA SER A 99 -1.91 -18.73 0.82
C SER A 99 -1.76 -20.17 1.31
N LEU A 100 -0.67 -20.83 0.92
CA LEU A 100 -0.25 -22.10 1.52
C LEU A 100 0.25 -21.91 2.95
N PHE A 101 0.83 -20.74 3.24
CA PHE A 101 1.47 -20.44 4.51
C PHE A 101 0.57 -19.54 5.37
N GLY A 102 0.52 -19.82 6.67
CA GLY A 102 0.10 -18.86 7.67
C GLY A 102 1.27 -17.98 8.10
N THR A 103 0.97 -16.91 8.81
CA THR A 103 1.97 -15.97 9.29
C THR A 103 1.66 -15.52 10.72
N ASP A 104 2.70 -15.08 11.43
CA ASP A 104 2.56 -14.39 12.69
C ASP A 104 2.28 -12.87 12.51
N ASP A 105 2.23 -12.12 13.62
CA ASP A 105 1.96 -10.68 13.63
C ASP A 105 3.05 -9.85 12.92
N ASP A 106 4.25 -10.38 12.73
CA ASP A 106 5.36 -9.77 11.99
C ASP A 106 5.42 -10.25 10.52
N PHE A 107 4.38 -10.91 10.02
CA PHE A 107 4.26 -11.50 8.67
C PHE A 107 5.26 -12.62 8.39
N GLN A 108 5.89 -13.19 9.41
CA GLN A 108 6.77 -14.33 9.24
C GLN A 108 5.95 -15.62 9.07
N ILE A 109 6.34 -16.43 8.10
CA ILE A 109 5.71 -17.71 7.81
C ILE A 109 5.81 -18.62 9.03
N ASP A 110 4.67 -19.15 9.46
CA ASP A 110 4.55 -20.09 10.56
C ASP A 110 3.83 -21.41 10.15
N ASP A 111 3.55 -22.27 11.12
CA ASP A 111 2.92 -23.57 10.89
C ASP A 111 1.37 -23.51 10.89
N SER A 112 0.74 -22.32 10.97
CA SER A 112 -0.72 -22.17 11.05
C SER A 112 -1.42 -22.45 9.71
N GLY A 113 -0.80 -22.13 8.57
CA GLY A 113 -1.34 -22.30 7.22
C GLY A 113 -1.51 -23.76 6.75
N LYS A 114 -1.77 -23.95 5.46
CA LYS A 114 -1.94 -25.24 4.78
C LYS A 114 -0.64 -26.01 4.60
N ALA A 115 0.49 -25.30 4.63
CA ALA A 115 1.83 -25.86 4.50
C ALA A 115 2.78 -25.32 5.56
N THR A 116 3.87 -26.02 5.79
CA THR A 116 5.02 -25.57 6.56
C THR A 116 6.20 -25.31 5.64
N LEU A 117 7.05 -24.35 5.99
CA LEU A 117 8.27 -24.00 5.28
C LEU A 117 9.49 -24.26 6.15
N ALA A 118 10.47 -24.99 5.64
CA ALA A 118 11.76 -25.16 6.27
C ALA A 118 12.87 -24.73 5.33
N LEU A 119 13.75 -23.80 5.78
CA LEU A 119 14.92 -23.35 5.03
C LEU A 119 16.18 -24.07 5.51
N ASP A 120 16.94 -24.62 4.58
CA ASP A 120 18.28 -25.15 4.78
C ASP A 120 19.29 -24.17 4.18
N GLN A 121 19.84 -23.30 5.04
CA GLN A 121 20.79 -22.26 4.64
C GLN A 121 22.13 -22.83 4.17
N GLU A 122 22.55 -24.02 4.67
CA GLU A 122 23.82 -24.61 4.27
C GLU A 122 23.78 -25.16 2.83
N ASN A 123 22.58 -25.58 2.37
CA ASN A 123 22.39 -26.18 1.06
C ASN A 123 21.54 -25.30 0.12
N ASN A 124 21.20 -24.07 0.52
CA ASN A 124 20.36 -23.14 -0.24
C ASN A 124 19.04 -23.77 -0.69
N LYS A 125 18.32 -24.42 0.23
CA LYS A 125 17.13 -25.19 -0.08
C LYS A 125 15.94 -24.80 0.79
N ALA A 126 14.76 -24.73 0.18
CA ALA A 126 13.48 -24.71 0.90
C ALA A 126 12.78 -26.06 0.77
N THR A 127 12.13 -26.49 1.85
CA THR A 127 11.23 -27.64 1.85
C THR A 127 9.84 -27.15 2.22
N ILE A 128 8.88 -27.35 1.32
CA ILE A 128 7.45 -27.06 1.53
C ILE A 128 6.77 -28.40 1.82
N THR A 129 6.06 -28.48 2.96
CA THR A 129 5.30 -29.69 3.32
C THR A 129 3.84 -29.34 3.54
N LEU A 130 2.98 -29.82 2.66
CA LEU A 130 1.53 -29.65 2.74
C LEU A 130 0.93 -30.48 3.89
N LYS A 131 -0.13 -30.00 4.52
CA LYS A 131 -0.96 -30.82 5.42
C LYS A 131 -1.65 -31.94 4.62
N GLU A 132 -1.82 -33.09 5.22
CA GLU A 132 -2.49 -34.23 4.57
C GLU A 132 -4.00 -33.95 4.37
N GLY A 133 -4.55 -34.36 3.23
CA GLY A 133 -5.99 -34.35 2.96
C GLY A 133 -6.54 -33.02 2.45
N LEU A 134 -5.69 -32.07 2.08
CA LEU A 134 -6.09 -30.83 1.41
C LEU A 134 -6.79 -31.11 0.08
N LYS A 135 -7.77 -30.27 -0.24
CA LYS A 135 -8.57 -30.39 -1.46
C LYS A 135 -8.85 -29.04 -2.10
N TRP A 136 -8.99 -29.05 -3.37
CA TRP A 136 -9.57 -27.98 -4.17
C TRP A 136 -11.09 -27.91 -3.99
N SER A 137 -11.71 -26.80 -4.37
CA SER A 137 -13.16 -26.57 -4.25
C SER A 137 -14.03 -27.47 -5.13
N ASP A 138 -13.44 -28.20 -6.07
CA ASP A 138 -14.10 -29.23 -6.87
C ASP A 138 -13.98 -30.65 -6.27
N GLY A 139 -13.26 -30.78 -5.15
CA GLY A 139 -13.08 -31.99 -4.38
C GLY A 139 -11.85 -32.83 -4.76
N GLU A 140 -11.12 -32.46 -5.82
CA GLU A 140 -9.84 -33.10 -6.16
C GLU A 140 -8.75 -32.77 -5.13
N PRO A 141 -7.76 -33.66 -4.90
CA PRO A 141 -6.69 -33.41 -3.94
C PRO A 141 -5.81 -32.20 -4.35
N LEU A 142 -5.41 -31.39 -3.37
CA LEU A 142 -4.32 -30.42 -3.50
C LEU A 142 -3.02 -31.11 -3.07
N THR A 143 -2.05 -31.15 -3.96
CA THR A 143 -0.82 -31.96 -3.80
C THR A 143 0.44 -31.15 -4.14
N ALA A 144 1.61 -31.78 -3.92
CA ALA A 144 2.91 -31.23 -4.29
C ALA A 144 3.01 -30.90 -5.79
N GLU A 145 2.28 -31.62 -6.66
CA GLU A 145 2.25 -31.30 -8.11
C GLU A 145 1.62 -29.95 -8.41
N ASP A 146 0.62 -29.52 -7.62
CA ASP A 146 -0.06 -28.23 -7.78
C ASP A 146 0.85 -27.07 -7.36
N VAL A 147 1.68 -27.27 -6.31
CA VAL A 147 2.72 -26.31 -5.91
C VAL A 147 3.76 -26.18 -7.01
N ILE A 148 4.28 -27.29 -7.54
CA ILE A 148 5.26 -27.29 -8.63
C ILE A 148 4.68 -26.65 -9.88
N TYR A 149 3.41 -26.88 -10.18
CA TYR A 149 2.76 -26.34 -11.36
C TYR A 149 2.71 -24.81 -11.37
N SER A 150 2.57 -24.15 -10.23
CA SER A 150 2.71 -22.68 -10.14
C SER A 150 4.08 -22.21 -10.63
N TYR A 151 5.17 -22.88 -10.21
CA TYR A 151 6.53 -22.56 -10.68
C TYR A 151 6.71 -22.87 -12.17
N GLU A 152 6.15 -23.99 -12.65
CA GLU A 152 6.19 -24.36 -14.07
C GLU A 152 5.47 -23.34 -14.95
N VAL A 153 4.30 -22.82 -14.49
CA VAL A 153 3.54 -21.82 -15.22
C VAL A 153 4.26 -20.48 -15.24
N ILE A 154 4.70 -19.97 -14.09
CA ILE A 154 5.39 -18.67 -14.01
C ILE A 154 6.72 -18.71 -14.75
N GLY A 155 7.47 -19.81 -14.64
CA GLY A 155 8.73 -20.01 -15.35
C GLY A 155 8.60 -20.34 -16.83
N HIS A 156 7.41 -20.58 -17.37
CA HIS A 156 7.24 -21.03 -18.75
C HIS A 156 7.67 -19.95 -19.77
N PRO A 157 8.30 -20.31 -20.91
CA PRO A 157 8.66 -19.35 -21.98
C PRO A 157 7.50 -18.50 -22.50
N ASP A 158 6.28 -19.06 -22.49
CA ASP A 158 5.06 -18.40 -22.98
C ASP A 158 4.26 -17.72 -21.83
N TYR A 159 4.82 -17.59 -20.65
CA TYR A 159 4.16 -16.89 -19.54
C TYR A 159 3.96 -15.41 -19.88
N THR A 160 2.73 -14.90 -19.61
CA THR A 160 2.32 -13.55 -20.00
C THR A 160 2.09 -12.61 -18.80
N GLY A 161 2.23 -13.12 -17.58
CA GLY A 161 2.05 -12.33 -16.34
C GLY A 161 3.33 -11.59 -15.93
N ILE A 162 3.28 -10.96 -14.77
CA ILE A 162 4.34 -10.08 -14.26
C ILE A 162 5.17 -10.70 -13.12
N ARG A 163 4.93 -12.00 -12.77
CA ARG A 163 5.57 -12.63 -11.59
C ARG A 163 6.97 -13.20 -11.87
N TYR A 164 7.36 -13.36 -13.12
CA TYR A 164 8.71 -13.84 -13.46
C TYR A 164 9.73 -12.73 -13.26
N ASP A 165 10.29 -12.67 -12.07
CA ASP A 165 11.26 -11.67 -11.63
C ASP A 165 12.51 -12.32 -11.00
N GLY A 166 13.35 -11.52 -10.34
CA GLY A 166 14.56 -11.99 -9.65
C GLY A 166 14.30 -13.06 -8.58
N THR A 167 13.11 -13.10 -7.99
CA THR A 167 12.71 -14.12 -7.02
C THR A 167 12.61 -15.50 -7.67
N PHE A 168 11.93 -15.58 -8.82
CA PHE A 168 11.84 -16.83 -9.58
C PHE A 168 13.16 -17.20 -10.25
N GLN A 169 13.91 -16.22 -10.76
CA GLN A 169 15.25 -16.44 -11.34
C GLN A 169 16.25 -16.99 -10.33
N ASN A 170 16.03 -16.77 -9.03
CA ASN A 170 16.85 -17.34 -7.95
C ASN A 170 16.66 -18.86 -7.78
N VAL A 171 15.62 -19.46 -8.34
CA VAL A 171 15.45 -20.93 -8.34
C VAL A 171 16.41 -21.56 -9.33
N VAL A 172 17.17 -22.57 -8.89
CA VAL A 172 18.17 -23.27 -9.72
C VAL A 172 17.50 -23.92 -10.95
N GLY A 173 18.01 -23.61 -12.14
CA GLY A 173 17.51 -24.12 -13.42
C GLY A 173 16.24 -23.42 -13.95
N MET A 174 15.78 -22.36 -13.30
CA MET A 174 14.61 -21.59 -13.73
C MET A 174 14.90 -20.79 -15.02
N GLU A 175 16.08 -20.19 -15.15
CA GLU A 175 16.44 -19.42 -16.34
C GLU A 175 16.56 -20.32 -17.57
N GLU A 176 17.16 -21.54 -17.45
CA GLU A 176 17.23 -22.51 -18.54
C GLU A 176 15.84 -23.01 -18.95
N TYR A 177 14.93 -23.18 -17.98
CA TYR A 177 13.55 -23.55 -18.27
C TYR A 177 12.82 -22.41 -18.98
N HIS A 178 12.92 -21.18 -18.48
CA HIS A 178 12.26 -20.00 -19.07
C HIS A 178 12.77 -19.68 -20.48
N SER A 179 14.04 -19.88 -20.75
CA SER A 179 14.61 -19.69 -22.11
C SER A 179 14.28 -20.83 -23.07
N GLY A 180 13.67 -21.91 -22.59
CA GLY A 180 13.39 -23.13 -23.36
C GLY A 180 14.63 -24.00 -23.64
N GLU A 181 15.72 -23.80 -22.92
CA GLU A 181 16.92 -24.62 -22.98
C GLU A 181 16.76 -25.94 -22.19
N ALA A 182 15.85 -25.96 -21.22
CA ALA A 182 15.47 -27.13 -20.43
C ALA A 182 13.96 -27.37 -20.44
N ASP A 183 13.56 -28.64 -20.39
CA ASP A 183 12.16 -29.07 -20.33
C ASP A 183 11.59 -29.07 -18.89
N THR A 184 12.44 -28.91 -17.86
CA THR A 184 12.07 -28.93 -16.44
C THR A 184 12.96 -27.99 -15.65
N ILE A 185 12.46 -27.54 -14.48
CA ILE A 185 13.22 -26.71 -13.53
C ILE A 185 14.06 -27.66 -12.65
N SER A 186 15.37 -27.69 -12.87
CA SER A 186 16.23 -28.68 -12.24
C SER A 186 16.36 -28.59 -10.72
N GLY A 187 16.11 -27.39 -10.14
CA GLY A 187 16.15 -27.13 -8.71
C GLY A 187 14.87 -27.54 -7.97
N ILE A 188 13.79 -27.95 -8.66
CA ILE A 188 12.54 -28.36 -8.01
C ILE A 188 12.41 -29.87 -8.03
N THR A 189 12.17 -30.47 -6.87
CA THR A 189 12.02 -31.92 -6.70
C THR A 189 10.75 -32.23 -5.91
N GLN A 190 9.86 -33.00 -6.50
CA GLN A 190 8.78 -33.65 -5.75
C GLN A 190 9.35 -34.82 -4.93
N VAL A 191 9.29 -34.73 -3.61
CA VAL A 191 9.77 -35.78 -2.71
C VAL A 191 8.70 -36.88 -2.55
N ASP A 192 7.45 -36.44 -2.36
CA ASP A 192 6.27 -37.30 -2.29
C ASP A 192 5.00 -36.47 -2.64
N ASP A 193 3.80 -37.00 -2.36
CA ASP A 193 2.54 -36.36 -2.73
C ASP A 193 2.27 -35.03 -1.99
N VAL A 194 2.98 -34.76 -0.88
CA VAL A 194 2.78 -33.56 -0.05
C VAL A 194 4.05 -32.73 0.15
N THR A 195 5.22 -33.17 -0.35
CA THR A 195 6.50 -32.55 -0.07
C THR A 195 7.21 -32.13 -1.35
N VAL A 196 7.59 -30.84 -1.41
CA VAL A 196 8.40 -30.24 -2.47
C VAL A 196 9.70 -29.72 -1.88
N GLU A 197 10.83 -30.03 -2.49
CA GLU A 197 12.12 -29.39 -2.24
C GLU A 197 12.46 -28.44 -3.40
N ILE A 198 12.92 -27.22 -3.08
CA ILE A 198 13.33 -26.20 -4.04
C ILE A 198 14.74 -25.75 -3.69
N GLU A 199 15.65 -25.87 -4.66
CA GLU A 199 17.02 -25.37 -4.56
C GLU A 199 17.09 -23.96 -5.13
N PHE A 200 17.70 -23.05 -4.38
CA PHE A 200 17.91 -21.64 -4.76
C PHE A 200 19.41 -21.40 -5.02
N GLN A 201 19.71 -20.35 -5.77
CA GLN A 201 21.09 -19.89 -5.91
C GLN A 201 21.57 -19.29 -4.59
N GLU A 202 20.67 -18.58 -3.87
CA GLU A 202 20.91 -17.98 -2.57
C GLU A 202 19.63 -18.00 -1.74
N VAL A 203 19.73 -18.25 -0.42
CA VAL A 203 18.63 -18.08 0.53
C VAL A 203 18.85 -16.85 1.40
N SER A 204 17.79 -16.11 1.67
CA SER A 204 17.80 -14.92 2.49
C SER A 204 16.72 -14.98 3.58
N PRO A 205 16.80 -14.18 4.64
CA PRO A 205 15.76 -14.08 5.66
C PRO A 205 14.39 -13.66 5.12
N SER A 206 14.35 -12.86 4.04
CA SER A 206 13.11 -12.48 3.35
C SER A 206 12.28 -13.69 2.92
N MET A 207 12.90 -14.86 2.69
CA MET A 207 12.17 -16.09 2.36
C MET A 207 11.32 -16.64 3.51
N LEU A 208 11.52 -16.16 4.73
CA LEU A 208 10.67 -16.44 5.89
C LEU A 208 9.50 -15.46 6.01
N GLN A 209 9.46 -14.42 5.19
CA GLN A 209 8.34 -13.49 5.11
C GLN A 209 7.36 -13.96 4.02
N ALA A 210 6.07 -13.77 4.24
CA ALA A 210 5.07 -14.05 3.22
C ALA A 210 5.37 -13.21 1.95
N GLY A 211 5.49 -13.87 0.80
CA GLY A 211 5.85 -13.20 -0.46
C GLY A 211 7.34 -12.84 -0.62
N GLY A 212 8.19 -13.16 0.35
CA GLY A 212 9.60 -12.77 0.38
C GLY A 212 10.58 -13.68 -0.39
N GLY A 213 10.11 -14.54 -1.29
CA GLY A 213 11.01 -15.32 -2.14
C GLY A 213 10.64 -16.80 -2.33
N VAL A 214 9.72 -17.31 -1.51
CA VAL A 214 9.08 -18.61 -1.74
C VAL A 214 7.63 -18.35 -2.16
N TRP A 215 7.24 -18.86 -3.34
CA TRP A 215 5.88 -18.67 -3.84
C TRP A 215 4.86 -19.31 -2.92
N SER A 216 3.89 -18.54 -2.50
CA SER A 216 2.96 -18.91 -1.43
C SER A 216 1.63 -19.53 -1.91
N TYR A 217 1.50 -19.81 -3.20
CA TYR A 217 0.24 -20.29 -3.77
C TYR A 217 0.44 -21.53 -4.63
N ALA A 218 -0.64 -22.31 -4.80
CA ALA A 218 -0.70 -23.46 -5.67
C ALA A 218 -1.70 -23.22 -6.82
N MET A 219 -1.49 -23.88 -7.96
CA MET A 219 -2.44 -23.89 -9.09
C MET A 219 -3.04 -25.28 -9.30
N PRO A 220 -4.35 -25.41 -9.54
CA PRO A 220 -5.00 -26.69 -9.76
C PRO A 220 -4.58 -27.31 -11.12
N LYS A 221 -3.50 -28.07 -11.12
CA LYS A 221 -2.88 -28.67 -12.31
C LYS A 221 -3.89 -29.52 -13.07
N HIS A 222 -4.63 -30.39 -12.37
CA HIS A 222 -5.66 -31.28 -12.96
C HIS A 222 -6.71 -30.51 -13.76
N TYR A 223 -6.98 -29.25 -13.38
CA TYR A 223 -7.97 -28.38 -14.03
C TYR A 223 -7.39 -27.54 -15.16
N LEU A 224 -6.14 -27.09 -15.03
CA LEU A 224 -5.54 -26.07 -15.90
C LEU A 224 -4.56 -26.63 -16.94
N GLU A 225 -3.96 -27.81 -16.75
CA GLU A 225 -2.88 -28.34 -17.59
C GLU A 225 -3.23 -28.49 -19.08
N ASP A 226 -4.49 -28.65 -19.42
CA ASP A 226 -4.97 -28.72 -20.81
C ASP A 226 -4.99 -27.36 -21.54
N VAL A 227 -4.81 -26.24 -20.82
CA VAL A 227 -4.81 -24.88 -21.38
C VAL A 227 -3.36 -24.45 -21.66
N PRO A 228 -3.02 -24.01 -22.88
CA PRO A 228 -1.69 -23.45 -23.14
C PRO A 228 -1.39 -22.28 -22.20
N VAL A 229 -0.16 -22.19 -21.68
CA VAL A 229 0.24 -21.15 -20.72
C VAL A 229 -0.05 -19.74 -21.25
N ALA A 230 0.23 -19.48 -22.53
CA ALA A 230 -0.08 -18.20 -23.18
C ALA A 230 -1.58 -17.83 -23.17
N GLU A 231 -2.49 -18.79 -22.96
CA GLU A 231 -3.94 -18.58 -22.98
C GLU A 231 -4.56 -18.63 -21.56
N LEU A 232 -3.81 -19.01 -20.52
CA LEU A 232 -4.34 -19.20 -19.16
C LEU A 232 -5.02 -17.95 -18.63
N ALA A 233 -4.36 -16.79 -18.63
CA ALA A 233 -4.91 -15.52 -18.12
C ALA A 233 -6.22 -15.11 -18.82
N SER A 234 -6.45 -15.55 -20.06
CA SER A 234 -7.65 -15.25 -20.83
C SER A 234 -8.69 -16.36 -20.82
N SER A 235 -8.38 -17.52 -20.21
CA SER A 235 -9.24 -18.69 -20.21
C SER A 235 -10.50 -18.51 -19.36
N GLU A 236 -11.60 -19.18 -19.75
CA GLU A 236 -12.82 -19.23 -18.93
C GLU A 236 -12.56 -19.91 -17.59
N LYS A 237 -11.59 -20.82 -17.51
CA LYS A 237 -11.19 -21.52 -16.29
C LYS A 237 -10.59 -20.60 -15.22
N ILE A 238 -9.98 -19.49 -15.61
CA ILE A 238 -9.50 -18.46 -14.69
C ILE A 238 -10.53 -17.35 -14.51
N ARG A 239 -11.23 -16.93 -15.59
CA ARG A 239 -12.07 -15.73 -15.56
C ARG A 239 -13.52 -15.96 -15.13
N SER A 240 -14.04 -17.16 -15.29
CA SER A 240 -15.48 -17.41 -15.11
C SER A 240 -15.79 -18.58 -14.21
N THR A 241 -14.96 -19.61 -14.23
CA THR A 241 -15.16 -20.85 -13.48
C THR A 241 -13.87 -21.30 -12.78
N PRO A 242 -13.18 -20.41 -12.02
CA PRO A 242 -11.94 -20.80 -11.38
C PRO A 242 -12.19 -21.84 -10.27
N VAL A 243 -11.20 -22.69 -10.06
CA VAL A 243 -11.13 -23.65 -8.96
C VAL A 243 -10.14 -23.08 -7.93
N GLY A 244 -10.61 -22.77 -6.75
CA GLY A 244 -9.82 -22.25 -5.64
C GLY A 244 -9.69 -23.24 -4.49
N ASP A 245 -9.01 -22.84 -3.43
CA ASP A 245 -8.73 -23.63 -2.23
C ASP A 245 -9.15 -22.94 -0.92
N GLY A 246 -9.82 -21.78 -1.06
CA GLY A 246 -10.34 -20.98 0.05
C GLY A 246 -11.72 -21.42 0.53
N PRO A 247 -12.30 -20.66 1.50
CA PRO A 247 -13.57 -21.03 2.17
C PRO A 247 -14.79 -20.98 1.26
N PHE A 248 -14.77 -20.22 0.19
CA PHE A 248 -15.89 -20.15 -0.74
C PHE A 248 -15.43 -20.44 -2.16
N ARG A 249 -16.33 -20.93 -2.99
CA ARG A 249 -16.08 -21.17 -4.41
C ARG A 249 -16.90 -20.24 -5.29
N ILE A 250 -16.31 -19.72 -6.35
CA ILE A 250 -17.00 -18.86 -7.32
C ILE A 250 -18.01 -19.69 -8.10
N THR A 251 -19.27 -19.24 -8.12
CA THR A 251 -20.36 -19.87 -8.85
C THR A 251 -20.82 -19.05 -10.05
N LYS A 252 -20.61 -17.72 -9.99
CA LYS A 252 -20.99 -16.85 -11.09
C LYS A 252 -20.14 -15.58 -11.10
N VAL A 253 -19.69 -15.18 -12.27
CA VAL A 253 -19.02 -13.91 -12.53
C VAL A 253 -19.83 -13.08 -13.50
N THR A 254 -20.17 -11.84 -13.11
CA THR A 254 -20.65 -10.80 -14.01
C THR A 254 -19.51 -9.83 -14.24
N PRO A 255 -18.82 -9.86 -15.40
CA PRO A 255 -17.57 -9.16 -15.62
C PRO A 255 -17.64 -7.67 -15.27
N GLY A 256 -16.76 -7.23 -14.37
CA GLY A 256 -16.66 -5.84 -13.91
C GLY A 256 -17.79 -5.36 -13.00
N GLU A 257 -18.78 -6.20 -12.68
CA GLU A 257 -19.95 -5.82 -11.89
C GLU A 257 -20.08 -6.60 -10.57
N SER A 258 -19.99 -7.96 -10.61
CA SER A 258 -20.19 -8.78 -9.41
C SER A 258 -19.63 -10.18 -9.51
N VAL A 259 -19.36 -10.79 -8.35
CA VAL A 259 -18.99 -12.19 -8.21
C VAL A 259 -19.85 -12.82 -7.12
N GLU A 260 -20.44 -13.99 -7.41
CA GLU A 260 -21.25 -14.78 -6.48
C GLU A 260 -20.49 -16.06 -6.09
N TYR A 261 -20.53 -16.37 -4.79
CA TYR A 261 -19.86 -17.53 -4.21
C TYR A 261 -20.85 -18.37 -3.41
N GLU A 262 -20.52 -19.67 -3.26
CA GLU A 262 -21.13 -20.54 -2.29
C GLU A 262 -20.07 -21.19 -1.38
N ALA A 263 -20.45 -21.67 -0.20
CA ALA A 263 -19.58 -22.36 0.74
C ALA A 263 -18.83 -23.53 0.09
N ASN A 264 -17.53 -23.65 0.37
CA ASN A 264 -16.70 -24.76 -0.06
C ASN A 264 -16.74 -25.88 0.98
N GLU A 265 -17.49 -26.97 0.70
CA GLU A 265 -17.60 -28.14 1.60
C GLU A 265 -16.26 -28.87 1.81
N TYR A 266 -15.26 -28.60 0.97
CA TYR A 266 -13.93 -29.23 1.04
C TYR A 266 -12.88 -28.35 1.71
N TYR A 267 -13.28 -27.19 2.26
CA TYR A 267 -12.35 -26.25 2.87
C TYR A 267 -11.62 -26.91 4.05
N TRP A 268 -10.32 -26.70 4.13
CA TRP A 268 -9.43 -27.43 5.04
C TRP A 268 -9.65 -27.15 6.54
N GLN A 269 -10.19 -25.98 6.90
CA GLN A 269 -10.56 -25.65 8.29
C GLN A 269 -11.99 -26.02 8.64
N GLY A 270 -12.73 -26.65 7.72
CA GLY A 270 -14.12 -27.04 7.87
C GLY A 270 -15.06 -26.18 7.04
N GLU A 271 -16.33 -26.63 6.95
CA GLU A 271 -17.35 -25.91 6.16
C GLU A 271 -17.58 -24.51 6.73
N PRO A 272 -17.55 -23.44 5.90
CA PRO A 272 -17.86 -22.08 6.33
C PRO A 272 -19.24 -21.94 6.96
N GLN A 273 -19.39 -20.97 7.86
CA GLN A 273 -20.66 -20.74 8.58
C GLN A 273 -21.74 -20.10 7.68
N LEU A 274 -21.33 -19.36 6.66
CA LEU A 274 -22.24 -18.74 5.67
C LEU A 274 -22.47 -19.68 4.48
N ASP A 275 -23.69 -19.65 3.90
CA ASP A 275 -23.99 -20.37 2.65
C ASP A 275 -23.37 -19.69 1.43
N ASN A 276 -23.39 -18.35 1.40
CA ASN A 276 -23.03 -17.57 0.21
C ASN A 276 -22.33 -16.24 0.56
N VAL A 277 -21.53 -15.78 -0.39
CA VAL A 277 -21.00 -14.41 -0.44
C VAL A 277 -21.33 -13.79 -1.80
N VAL A 278 -21.72 -12.51 -1.81
CA VAL A 278 -21.94 -11.75 -3.02
C VAL A 278 -21.11 -10.47 -2.96
N VAL A 279 -20.14 -10.34 -3.86
CA VAL A 279 -19.33 -9.13 -4.01
C VAL A 279 -19.87 -8.32 -5.20
N GLU A 280 -20.28 -7.08 -4.94
CA GLU A 280 -20.75 -6.15 -5.99
C GLU A 280 -19.84 -4.91 -6.04
N VAL A 281 -19.50 -4.47 -7.25
CA VAL A 281 -18.83 -3.18 -7.45
C VAL A 281 -19.79 -2.04 -7.11
N VAL A 282 -19.33 -1.08 -6.32
CA VAL A 282 -20.07 0.12 -5.97
C VAL A 282 -19.19 1.36 -6.16
N PRO A 283 -19.63 2.37 -6.94
CA PRO A 283 -18.89 3.62 -7.09
C PRO A 283 -18.71 4.36 -5.75
N SER A 284 -17.58 5.03 -5.57
CA SER A 284 -17.26 5.82 -4.37
C SER A 284 -18.36 6.83 -4.01
N SER A 285 -18.94 7.48 -4.99
CA SER A 285 -20.06 8.44 -4.81
C SER A 285 -21.38 7.80 -4.35
N SER A 286 -21.51 6.48 -4.42
CA SER A 286 -22.76 5.74 -4.15
C SER A 286 -22.68 4.85 -2.92
N VAL A 287 -21.48 4.59 -2.38
CA VAL A 287 -21.31 3.62 -1.29
C VAL A 287 -21.97 4.06 0.01
N VAL A 288 -21.81 5.31 0.44
CA VAL A 288 -22.39 5.79 1.71
C VAL A 288 -23.92 5.71 1.69
N PRO A 289 -24.64 6.24 0.67
CA PRO A 289 -26.08 6.01 0.55
C PRO A 289 -26.51 4.53 0.48
N ALA A 290 -25.68 3.65 -0.10
CA ALA A 290 -25.97 2.22 -0.15
C ALA A 290 -25.87 1.56 1.24
N LEU A 291 -24.86 1.94 2.04
CA LEU A 291 -24.70 1.50 3.43
C LEU A 291 -25.84 2.03 4.31
N GLU A 292 -26.21 3.31 4.22
CA GLU A 292 -27.35 3.89 4.94
C GLU A 292 -28.68 3.14 4.70
N ASN A 293 -28.84 2.59 3.50
CA ASN A 293 -30.00 1.79 3.13
C ASN A 293 -29.86 0.29 3.46
N GLY A 294 -28.80 -0.12 4.16
CA GLY A 294 -28.56 -1.51 4.52
C GLY A 294 -28.40 -2.44 3.29
N LYS A 295 -27.67 -1.98 2.26
CA LYS A 295 -27.46 -2.81 1.07
C LYS A 295 -26.31 -3.82 1.26
N TYR A 296 -25.25 -3.44 1.96
CA TYR A 296 -24.05 -4.24 2.15
C TYR A 296 -23.80 -4.52 3.63
N ASP A 297 -23.21 -5.65 3.92
CA ASP A 297 -22.71 -6.01 5.23
C ASP A 297 -21.32 -5.45 5.49
N VAL A 298 -20.50 -5.47 4.45
CA VAL A 298 -19.11 -5.05 4.47
C VAL A 298 -18.86 -4.17 3.25
N ALA A 299 -18.08 -3.10 3.41
CA ALA A 299 -17.59 -2.32 2.30
C ALA A 299 -16.05 -2.32 2.31
N LEU A 300 -15.47 -2.96 1.28
CA LEU A 300 -14.03 -3.04 1.06
C LEU A 300 -13.53 -1.77 0.34
N SER A 301 -12.30 -1.35 0.64
CA SER A 301 -11.63 -0.22 -0.02
C SER A 301 -12.37 1.12 0.14
N MET A 302 -12.87 1.41 1.34
CA MET A 302 -13.55 2.68 1.63
C MET A 302 -12.61 3.88 1.49
N PRO A 303 -13.03 4.93 0.74
CA PRO A 303 -12.24 6.15 0.61
C PRO A 303 -12.12 6.88 1.96
N THR A 304 -10.89 7.13 2.41
CA THR A 304 -10.61 7.79 3.70
C THR A 304 -10.91 9.29 3.68
N ASP A 305 -10.90 9.93 2.50
CA ASP A 305 -11.33 11.32 2.33
C ASP A 305 -12.84 11.53 2.52
N LEU A 306 -13.65 10.47 2.34
CA LEU A 306 -15.08 10.48 2.63
C LEU A 306 -15.42 10.14 4.10
N TYR A 307 -14.42 9.86 4.96
CA TYR A 307 -14.60 9.36 6.33
C TYR A 307 -15.65 10.16 7.13
N ALA A 308 -15.61 11.48 7.07
CA ALA A 308 -16.57 12.34 7.77
C ALA A 308 -18.04 12.05 7.40
N SER A 309 -18.30 11.48 6.22
CA SER A 309 -19.66 11.15 5.76
C SER A 309 -20.16 9.79 6.26
N TYR A 310 -19.27 8.92 6.74
CA TYR A 310 -19.63 7.59 7.23
C TYR A 310 -19.10 7.26 8.64
N ALA A 311 -18.39 8.19 9.29
CA ALA A 311 -17.84 8.01 10.64
C ALA A 311 -18.88 7.62 11.71
N GLU A 312 -20.12 8.08 11.56
CA GLU A 312 -21.23 7.81 12.48
C GLU A 312 -22.37 7.05 11.76
N LEU A 313 -22.02 6.08 10.90
CA LEU A 313 -23.01 5.34 10.10
C LEU A 313 -23.88 4.46 11.00
N PRO A 314 -25.22 4.67 11.06
CA PRO A 314 -26.11 3.86 11.89
C PRO A 314 -26.12 2.40 11.42
N GLY A 315 -26.12 1.44 12.37
CA GLY A 315 -26.18 0.01 12.07
C GLY A 315 -24.85 -0.60 11.61
N TYR A 316 -23.74 0.16 11.70
CA TYR A 316 -22.40 -0.31 11.35
C TYR A 316 -21.39 -0.05 12.46
N THR A 317 -20.43 -0.96 12.57
CA THR A 317 -19.19 -0.77 13.32
C THR A 317 -18.07 -0.50 12.29
N LEU A 318 -17.27 0.52 12.54
CA LEU A 318 -16.11 0.82 11.69
C LEU A 318 -14.91 0.06 12.25
N LEU A 319 -14.35 -0.84 11.45
CA LEU A 319 -13.08 -1.48 11.73
C LEU A 319 -11.96 -0.72 11.05
N GLY A 320 -10.75 -0.76 11.63
CA GLY A 320 -9.57 -0.11 11.08
C GLY A 320 -8.33 -0.95 11.27
N ARG A 321 -7.40 -0.82 10.33
CA ARG A 321 -6.03 -1.36 10.45
C ARG A 321 -5.05 -0.45 9.73
N GLU A 322 -3.78 -0.57 10.06
CA GLU A 322 -2.73 0.12 9.33
C GLU A 322 -2.51 -0.51 7.96
N GLU A 323 -2.30 0.33 6.94
CA GLU A 323 -1.91 -0.14 5.62
C GLU A 323 -0.41 -0.44 5.59
N LEU A 324 -0.02 -1.46 4.82
CA LEU A 324 1.38 -1.74 4.45
C LEU A 324 1.88 -0.70 3.44
N SER A 325 1.85 0.58 3.84
CA SER A 325 2.18 1.69 2.96
C SER A 325 2.61 2.94 3.73
N TYR A 326 3.39 3.78 3.07
CA TYR A 326 3.73 5.12 3.55
C TYR A 326 3.73 6.13 2.41
N THR A 327 3.46 7.41 2.72
CA THR A 327 3.65 8.53 1.80
C THR A 327 4.94 9.27 2.12
N TYR A 328 5.53 9.90 1.11
CA TYR A 328 6.81 10.58 1.28
C TYR A 328 7.01 11.72 0.28
N ILE A 329 7.93 12.63 0.62
CA ILE A 329 8.56 13.56 -0.32
C ILE A 329 9.93 12.98 -0.69
N GLY A 330 10.14 12.69 -1.98
CA GLY A 330 11.42 12.21 -2.50
C GLY A 330 12.23 13.33 -3.15
N PHE A 331 13.55 13.21 -3.10
CA PHE A 331 14.49 14.15 -3.69
C PHE A 331 15.20 13.50 -4.88
N LYS A 332 15.36 14.23 -5.99
CA LYS A 332 16.14 13.74 -7.15
C LYS A 332 17.62 14.02 -6.91
N LEU A 333 18.39 12.94 -6.73
CA LEU A 333 19.79 12.96 -6.29
C LEU A 333 20.74 12.29 -7.31
N GLY A 334 20.29 12.04 -8.53
CA GLY A 334 21.09 11.37 -9.55
C GLY A 334 20.25 10.86 -10.71
N SER A 335 20.73 9.81 -11.36
CA SER A 335 20.09 9.19 -12.51
C SER A 335 20.20 7.66 -12.49
N TRP A 336 19.42 6.99 -13.34
CA TRP A 336 19.48 5.56 -13.56
C TRP A 336 20.34 5.22 -14.78
N ASP A 337 21.38 4.42 -14.60
CA ASP A 337 22.15 3.83 -15.71
C ASP A 337 21.51 2.51 -16.14
N ALA A 338 20.74 2.53 -17.22
CA ALA A 338 20.04 1.34 -17.72
C ALA A 338 21.01 0.29 -18.32
N GLU A 339 22.24 0.65 -18.70
CA GLU A 339 23.23 -0.31 -19.21
C GLU A 339 23.92 -1.04 -18.04
N ALA A 340 24.24 -0.34 -16.97
CA ALA A 340 24.82 -0.90 -15.77
C ALA A 340 23.74 -1.54 -14.86
N GLY A 341 22.47 -1.14 -14.96
CA GLY A 341 21.38 -1.57 -14.09
C GLY A 341 21.53 -1.04 -12.68
N GLU A 342 22.03 0.21 -12.53
CA GLU A 342 22.28 0.78 -11.22
C GLU A 342 22.06 2.31 -11.17
N VAL A 343 21.91 2.80 -9.96
CA VAL A 343 21.82 4.22 -9.63
C VAL A 343 23.20 4.89 -9.75
N VAL A 344 23.25 6.02 -10.43
CA VAL A 344 24.37 6.96 -10.45
C VAL A 344 24.02 8.14 -9.55
N TYR A 345 24.51 8.11 -8.31
CA TYR A 345 24.33 9.21 -7.36
C TYR A 345 25.19 10.41 -7.75
N ASP A 346 24.60 11.61 -7.71
CA ASP A 346 25.26 12.87 -8.04
C ASP A 346 25.37 13.78 -6.80
N GLU A 347 26.57 13.89 -6.26
CA GLU A 347 26.88 14.74 -5.09
C GLU A 347 26.71 16.25 -5.39
N ASP A 348 26.65 16.64 -6.66
CA ASP A 348 26.45 18.00 -7.12
C ASP A 348 24.98 18.27 -7.57
N ALA A 349 24.06 17.32 -7.39
CA ALA A 349 22.64 17.50 -7.69
C ALA A 349 22.06 18.68 -6.89
N LYS A 350 21.08 19.39 -7.46
CA LYS A 350 20.41 20.55 -6.82
C LYS A 350 19.94 20.25 -5.39
N MET A 351 19.46 19.04 -5.13
CA MET A 351 18.96 18.61 -3.83
C MET A 351 20.00 17.80 -3.02
N ALA A 352 21.29 17.82 -3.40
CA ALA A 352 22.33 17.00 -2.75
C ALA A 352 22.67 17.45 -1.32
N ASP A 353 22.45 18.73 -0.98
CA ASP A 353 22.68 19.21 0.39
C ASP A 353 21.68 18.60 1.37
N LYS A 354 22.19 17.78 2.29
CA LYS A 354 21.40 17.12 3.35
C LYS A 354 20.66 18.12 4.25
N SER A 355 21.29 19.27 4.54
CA SER A 355 20.68 20.30 5.40
C SER A 355 19.45 20.91 4.76
N LEU A 356 19.47 21.11 3.43
CA LEU A 356 18.30 21.57 2.66
C LEU A 356 17.16 20.55 2.74
N ARG A 357 17.45 19.27 2.51
CA ARG A 357 16.43 18.20 2.57
C ARG A 357 15.83 18.07 3.97
N GLN A 358 16.66 18.07 5.00
CA GLN A 358 16.20 18.01 6.40
C GLN A 358 15.37 19.26 6.76
N ALA A 359 15.79 20.46 6.34
CA ALA A 359 15.03 21.68 6.59
C ALA A 359 13.64 21.61 5.92
N MET A 360 13.54 21.07 4.70
CA MET A 360 12.25 20.87 4.03
C MET A 360 11.35 19.90 4.82
N GLY A 361 11.93 18.88 5.46
CA GLY A 361 11.19 17.95 6.33
C GLY A 361 10.63 18.64 7.58
N TYR A 362 11.46 19.45 8.29
CA TYR A 362 11.02 20.19 9.47
C TYR A 362 10.07 21.36 9.17
N ALA A 363 10.00 21.82 7.93
CA ALA A 363 9.12 22.94 7.54
C ALA A 363 7.67 22.54 7.39
N ILE A 364 7.35 21.24 7.22
CA ILE A 364 6.00 20.75 6.95
C ILE A 364 5.34 20.18 8.21
N ASP A 365 4.06 20.50 8.42
CA ASP A 365 3.25 19.98 9.52
C ASP A 365 2.36 18.84 9.02
N ASN A 366 2.90 17.61 9.09
CA ASN A 366 2.20 16.41 8.65
C ASN A 366 1.03 16.04 9.58
N ASP A 367 1.09 16.40 10.88
CA ASP A 367 -0.03 16.21 11.81
C ASP A 367 -1.23 17.09 11.40
N ALA A 368 -0.96 18.36 11.02
CA ALA A 368 -2.00 19.23 10.48
C ALA A 368 -2.57 18.71 9.15
N VAL A 369 -1.74 18.11 8.29
CA VAL A 369 -2.20 17.47 7.04
C VAL A 369 -3.09 16.27 7.37
N ALA A 370 -2.67 15.38 8.28
CA ALA A 370 -3.43 14.21 8.72
C ALA A 370 -4.82 14.60 9.27
N GLN A 371 -4.85 15.60 10.16
CA GLN A 371 -6.10 16.08 10.76
C GLN A 371 -7.01 16.77 9.75
N ARG A 372 -6.44 17.67 8.94
CA ARG A 372 -7.22 18.57 8.09
C ARG A 372 -7.80 17.88 6.85
N PHE A 373 -7.03 16.97 6.25
CA PHE A 373 -7.37 16.33 4.98
C PHE A 373 -7.80 14.89 5.11
N TYR A 374 -7.45 14.21 6.22
CA TYR A 374 -7.72 12.79 6.41
C TYR A 374 -8.45 12.47 7.73
N ASN A 375 -9.00 13.49 8.41
CA ASN A 375 -9.78 13.32 9.64
C ASN A 375 -9.06 12.52 10.75
N GLY A 376 -7.72 12.55 10.77
CA GLY A 376 -6.91 11.78 11.70
C GLY A 376 -6.72 10.29 11.33
N LEU A 377 -7.20 9.84 10.16
CA LEU A 377 -6.95 8.46 9.66
C LEU A 377 -5.54 8.27 9.10
N ARG A 378 -4.70 9.26 9.24
CA ARG A 378 -3.28 9.17 8.95
C ARG A 378 -2.49 9.71 10.13
N SER A 379 -1.27 9.22 10.31
CA SER A 379 -0.36 9.69 11.34
C SER A 379 0.96 10.13 10.72
N ASN A 380 1.69 11.03 11.39
CA ASN A 380 3.00 11.44 10.93
C ASN A 380 3.95 10.24 10.89
N ALA A 381 4.59 10.01 9.76
CA ALA A 381 5.55 8.92 9.60
C ALA A 381 6.94 9.33 10.09
N ASN A 382 7.46 8.60 11.07
CA ASN A 382 8.82 8.81 11.58
C ASN A 382 9.88 8.12 10.71
N THR A 383 9.49 7.11 9.94
CA THR A 383 10.37 6.28 9.10
C THR A 383 9.61 5.76 7.88
N VAL A 384 10.29 5.04 6.99
CA VAL A 384 9.69 4.40 5.80
C VAL A 384 9.23 2.96 6.05
N ILE A 385 9.36 2.47 7.28
CA ILE A 385 8.85 1.16 7.69
C ILE A 385 7.59 1.39 8.53
N PRO A 386 6.39 1.03 8.04
CA PRO A 386 5.14 1.20 8.77
C PRO A 386 5.13 0.49 10.13
N PRO A 387 4.45 1.05 11.16
CA PRO A 387 4.40 0.46 12.51
C PRO A 387 3.79 -0.93 12.57
N VAL A 388 2.98 -1.32 11.58
CA VAL A 388 2.41 -2.66 11.46
C VAL A 388 3.47 -3.77 11.42
N PHE A 389 4.71 -3.45 11.03
CA PHE A 389 5.83 -4.40 11.08
C PHE A 389 6.46 -4.56 12.47
N GLY A 390 5.78 -4.15 13.52
CA GLY A 390 6.12 -4.46 14.90
C GLY A 390 7.61 -4.34 15.25
N SER A 391 8.30 -5.47 15.29
CA SER A 391 9.71 -5.54 15.71
C SER A 391 10.70 -4.89 14.73
N PHE A 392 10.34 -4.71 13.46
CA PHE A 392 11.22 -4.14 12.42
C PHE A 392 11.14 -2.60 12.34
N GLY A 393 9.98 -2.02 12.66
CA GLY A 393 9.79 -0.59 12.70
C GLY A 393 10.55 0.06 13.87
N ALA A 394 11.30 1.14 13.60
CA ALA A 394 11.90 1.92 14.66
C ALA A 394 10.84 2.77 15.38
N THR A 395 10.88 2.76 16.70
CA THR A 395 10.02 3.62 17.51
C THR A 395 10.36 5.11 17.35
N THR A 396 9.45 6.00 17.69
CA THR A 396 9.72 7.46 17.69
C THR A 396 10.79 7.88 18.70
N GLU A 397 11.11 7.05 19.69
CA GLU A 397 12.25 7.27 20.60
C GLU A 397 13.58 6.93 19.91
N GLU A 398 13.61 5.92 19.03
CA GLU A 398 14.80 5.48 18.29
C GLU A 398 15.05 6.36 17.06
N VAL A 399 13.98 6.65 16.30
CA VAL A 399 13.99 7.54 15.11
C VAL A 399 12.81 8.50 15.24
N PRO A 400 13.04 9.74 15.72
CA PRO A 400 11.97 10.73 15.91
C PRO A 400 11.27 11.14 14.61
N GLY A 401 11.95 10.99 13.46
CA GLY A 401 11.45 11.46 12.16
C GLY A 401 11.46 12.99 12.04
N TYR A 402 10.66 13.48 11.10
CA TYR A 402 10.50 14.89 10.80
C TYR A 402 9.15 15.39 11.30
N TYR A 403 9.15 16.07 12.44
CA TYR A 403 8.00 16.78 12.98
C TYR A 403 8.14 18.28 12.73
N TYR A 404 7.04 18.99 12.66
CA TYR A 404 7.06 20.42 12.36
C TYR A 404 7.87 21.22 13.37
N ASP A 405 8.91 21.89 12.87
CA ASP A 405 9.77 22.81 13.62
C ASP A 405 10.38 23.86 12.66
N ALA A 406 9.62 24.93 12.41
CA ALA A 406 10.05 25.99 11.50
C ALA A 406 11.32 26.71 11.97
N ASP A 407 11.56 26.80 13.28
CA ASP A 407 12.79 27.42 13.81
C ASP A 407 14.01 26.54 13.48
N LYS A 408 13.89 25.23 13.64
CA LYS A 408 14.93 24.27 13.27
C LYS A 408 15.17 24.24 11.75
N ALA A 409 14.11 24.29 10.95
CA ALA A 409 14.22 24.40 9.49
C ALA A 409 15.01 25.64 9.08
N ASN A 410 14.67 26.82 9.62
CA ASN A 410 15.39 28.06 9.37
C ASN A 410 16.86 27.98 9.84
N GLN A 411 17.13 27.39 11.01
CA GLN A 411 18.50 27.23 11.51
C GLN A 411 19.34 26.36 10.57
N LEU A 412 18.80 25.21 10.10
CA LEU A 412 19.50 24.34 9.14
C LEU A 412 19.86 25.06 7.86
N LEU A 413 18.92 25.86 7.31
CA LEU A 413 19.15 26.66 6.12
C LEU A 413 20.21 27.75 6.34
N ASP A 414 20.13 28.47 7.47
CA ASP A 414 21.10 29.52 7.82
C ASP A 414 22.52 28.94 7.99
N ASP A 415 22.64 27.82 8.71
CA ASP A 415 23.93 27.17 8.98
C ASP A 415 24.56 26.57 7.71
N ALA A 416 23.75 26.15 6.73
CA ALA A 416 24.18 25.65 5.43
C ALA A 416 24.45 26.77 4.40
N GLY A 417 24.12 28.01 4.74
CA GLY A 417 24.42 29.19 3.91
C GLY A 417 23.30 29.59 2.92
N TYR A 418 22.11 29.02 3.03
CA TYR A 418 20.93 29.49 2.32
C TYR A 418 20.40 30.76 2.99
N VAL A 419 20.64 31.91 2.39
CA VAL A 419 20.31 33.23 2.99
C VAL A 419 19.68 34.17 1.96
N ASP A 420 18.66 34.92 2.37
CA ASP A 420 18.07 36.00 1.56
C ASP A 420 19.05 37.16 1.50
N THR A 421 19.76 37.27 0.39
CA THR A 421 20.84 38.27 0.19
C THR A 421 20.35 39.59 -0.40
N ASP A 422 19.21 39.61 -1.07
CA ASP A 422 18.64 40.79 -1.71
C ASP A 422 17.39 41.35 -1.02
N ASN A 423 16.90 40.66 0.02
CA ASN A 423 15.76 41.01 0.88
C ASN A 423 14.41 40.96 0.14
N ASP A 424 14.24 40.00 -0.75
CA ASP A 424 12.97 39.76 -1.42
C ASP A 424 12.09 38.73 -0.69
N GLY A 425 12.64 38.08 0.33
CA GLY A 425 11.97 37.06 1.17
C GLY A 425 12.24 35.64 0.72
N ILE A 426 13.06 35.44 -0.30
CA ILE A 426 13.50 34.16 -0.83
C ILE A 426 14.98 33.97 -0.53
N ARG A 427 15.38 32.75 -0.18
CA ARG A 427 16.77 32.40 0.08
C ARG A 427 17.47 31.99 -1.21
N GLU A 428 18.66 32.54 -1.44
CA GLU A 428 19.59 32.04 -2.45
C GLU A 428 20.30 30.79 -1.93
N ASP A 429 20.91 30.06 -2.87
CA ASP A 429 21.84 28.97 -2.56
C ASP A 429 23.12 29.45 -1.88
N PRO A 430 24.00 28.58 -1.37
CA PRO A 430 25.24 28.97 -0.69
C PRO A 430 26.23 29.75 -1.58
N ASP A 431 26.09 29.70 -2.91
CA ASP A 431 26.89 30.46 -3.87
C ASP A 431 26.27 31.83 -4.17
N GLY A 432 25.07 32.11 -3.64
CA GLY A 432 24.32 33.36 -3.81
C GLY A 432 23.52 33.43 -5.12
N GLU A 433 23.22 32.27 -5.73
CA GLU A 433 22.40 32.18 -6.93
C GLU A 433 20.95 31.85 -6.58
N PRO A 434 19.96 32.28 -7.36
CA PRO A 434 18.55 31.97 -7.14
C PRO A 434 18.28 30.47 -7.16
N LEU A 435 17.63 29.96 -6.09
CA LEU A 435 17.25 28.56 -5.97
C LEU A 435 15.74 28.38 -6.15
N GLN A 436 15.31 27.92 -7.33
CA GLN A 436 13.94 27.48 -7.57
C GLN A 436 13.85 25.95 -7.50
N ILE A 437 12.88 25.42 -6.75
CA ILE A 437 12.65 23.97 -6.55
C ILE A 437 11.32 23.59 -7.22
N ASN A 438 11.39 22.66 -8.18
CA ASN A 438 10.23 22.14 -8.90
C ASN A 438 9.66 20.91 -8.20
N PHE A 439 8.41 21.02 -7.75
CA PHE A 439 7.70 19.99 -7.01
C PHE A 439 6.69 19.26 -7.90
N ALA A 440 6.89 17.97 -8.13
CA ALA A 440 5.93 17.10 -8.79
C ALA A 440 4.97 16.48 -7.77
N SER A 441 3.67 16.65 -7.99
CA SER A 441 2.60 15.99 -7.24
C SER A 441 1.51 15.52 -8.19
N MET A 442 0.83 14.44 -7.82
CA MET A 442 -0.17 13.79 -8.67
C MET A 442 -1.55 14.43 -8.55
N GLU A 443 -2.30 14.41 -9.67
CA GLU A 443 -3.75 14.58 -9.63
C GLU A 443 -4.36 13.43 -8.80
N GLY A 444 -5.46 13.72 -8.11
CA GLY A 444 -6.15 12.76 -7.27
C GLY A 444 -7.52 13.30 -6.85
N GLY A 445 -8.05 12.81 -5.73
CA GLY A 445 -9.29 13.31 -5.15
C GLY A 445 -9.27 14.81 -4.82
N GLU A 446 -10.32 15.30 -4.21
CA GLU A 446 -10.49 16.75 -3.89
C GLU A 446 -9.39 17.31 -2.96
N THR A 447 -8.62 16.44 -2.29
CA THR A 447 -7.56 16.81 -1.34
C THR A 447 -6.18 16.99 -1.99
N ALA A 448 -5.93 16.46 -3.18
CA ALA A 448 -4.60 16.43 -3.81
C ALA A 448 -4.01 17.83 -4.02
N GLU A 449 -4.75 18.73 -4.69
CA GLU A 449 -4.27 20.10 -4.93
C GLU A 449 -4.15 20.92 -3.63
N PRO A 450 -5.12 20.91 -2.69
CA PRO A 450 -4.97 21.56 -1.40
C PRO A 450 -3.74 21.11 -0.59
N ILE A 451 -3.41 19.83 -0.59
CA ILE A 451 -2.22 19.29 0.11
C ILE A 451 -0.94 19.78 -0.55
N ALA A 452 -0.83 19.69 -1.88
CA ALA A 452 0.33 20.18 -2.61
C ALA A 452 0.57 21.69 -2.37
N GLN A 453 -0.50 22.49 -2.37
CA GLN A 453 -0.43 23.92 -2.05
C GLN A 453 -0.04 24.19 -0.59
N TYR A 454 -0.50 23.36 0.33
CA TYR A 454 -0.11 23.45 1.74
C TYR A 454 1.39 23.23 1.92
N TYR A 455 1.97 22.20 1.30
CA TYR A 455 3.41 21.95 1.36
C TYR A 455 4.22 23.09 0.72
N ILE A 456 3.82 23.56 -0.46
CA ILE A 456 4.46 24.70 -1.12
C ILE A 456 4.45 25.94 -0.21
N GLN A 457 3.31 26.23 0.42
CA GLN A 457 3.21 27.36 1.33
C GLN A 457 4.16 27.20 2.53
N ALA A 458 4.24 26.02 3.13
CA ALA A 458 5.11 25.74 4.28
C ALA A 458 6.59 25.95 3.93
N TRP A 459 7.04 25.49 2.75
CA TRP A 459 8.40 25.73 2.29
C TRP A 459 8.68 27.20 1.95
N ASN A 460 7.71 27.89 1.35
CA ASN A 460 7.85 29.33 1.07
C ASN A 460 7.92 30.16 2.37
N GLU A 461 7.25 29.74 3.45
CA GLU A 461 7.30 30.39 4.77
C GLU A 461 8.71 30.35 5.42
N VAL A 462 9.53 29.36 5.06
CA VAL A 462 10.95 29.30 5.46
C VAL A 462 11.90 29.89 4.39
N GLY A 463 11.35 30.55 3.36
CA GLY A 463 12.09 31.28 2.35
C GLY A 463 12.54 30.46 1.14
N LEU A 464 12.02 29.25 0.92
CA LEU A 464 12.36 28.45 -0.26
C LEU A 464 11.37 28.74 -1.41
N ASP A 465 11.86 28.99 -2.63
CA ASP A 465 11.00 29.14 -3.84
C ASP A 465 10.62 27.79 -4.39
N VAL A 466 9.51 27.21 -3.90
CA VAL A 466 8.99 25.93 -4.36
C VAL A 466 7.75 26.15 -5.23
N GLN A 467 7.71 25.53 -6.40
CA GLN A 467 6.61 25.65 -7.35
C GLN A 467 6.24 24.27 -7.92
N LEU A 468 4.95 24.11 -8.32
CA LEU A 468 4.55 22.89 -9.01
C LEU A 468 5.30 22.76 -10.36
N THR A 469 5.79 21.56 -10.64
CA THR A 469 6.30 21.19 -11.96
C THR A 469 5.22 21.49 -13.02
N ASP A 470 5.59 22.23 -14.08
CA ASP A 470 4.66 22.71 -15.11
C ASP A 470 3.49 23.58 -14.58
N GLY A 471 3.55 24.06 -13.33
CA GLY A 471 2.53 24.88 -12.69
C GLY A 471 1.20 24.15 -12.41
N ARG A 472 1.18 22.83 -12.37
CA ARG A 472 -0.02 22.00 -12.15
C ARG A 472 0.34 20.65 -11.55
N LEU A 473 -0.68 19.93 -11.04
CA LEU A 473 -0.58 18.52 -10.72
C LEU A 473 -0.42 17.70 -12.01
N LEU A 474 0.22 16.55 -11.91
CA LEU A 474 0.46 15.62 -13.01
C LEU A 474 -0.52 14.45 -12.96
N GLU A 475 -0.96 13.99 -14.12
CA GLU A 475 -1.72 12.74 -14.23
C GLU A 475 -0.82 11.56 -13.80
N PHE A 476 -1.41 10.51 -13.19
CA PHE A 476 -0.72 9.42 -12.52
C PHE A 476 0.39 8.77 -13.37
N ASN A 477 0.06 8.32 -14.58
CA ASN A 477 1.06 7.66 -15.45
C ASN A 477 2.15 8.64 -15.88
N SER A 478 1.75 9.86 -16.26
CA SER A 478 2.71 10.92 -16.64
C SER A 478 3.65 11.31 -15.50
N PHE A 479 3.18 11.25 -14.25
CA PHE A 479 4.00 11.49 -13.07
C PHE A 479 5.10 10.43 -12.94
N TYR A 480 4.72 9.14 -12.93
CA TYR A 480 5.68 8.06 -12.77
C TYR A 480 6.62 7.94 -13.97
N ASP A 481 6.13 8.04 -15.21
CA ASP A 481 6.97 8.05 -16.42
C ASP A 481 8.08 9.10 -16.34
N ARG A 482 7.78 10.29 -15.80
CA ARG A 482 8.74 11.39 -15.67
C ARG A 482 9.69 11.21 -14.49
N VAL A 483 9.20 10.73 -13.35
CA VAL A 483 10.04 10.44 -12.17
C VAL A 483 11.03 9.32 -12.47
N GLU A 484 10.57 8.25 -13.15
CA GLU A 484 11.40 7.13 -13.58
C GLU A 484 12.44 7.52 -14.64
N ALA A 485 12.05 8.41 -15.57
CA ALA A 485 12.95 8.91 -16.62
C ALA A 485 13.94 9.97 -16.13
N ASP A 486 13.97 10.29 -14.83
CA ASP A 486 14.83 11.32 -14.23
C ASP A 486 14.67 12.68 -14.90
N ASP A 487 13.41 13.12 -15.14
CA ASP A 487 13.09 14.40 -15.79
C ASP A 487 13.76 15.57 -15.05
N GLU A 488 14.59 16.32 -15.74
CA GLU A 488 15.35 17.48 -15.22
C GLU A 488 14.48 18.62 -14.66
N ASN A 489 13.16 18.61 -14.95
CA ASN A 489 12.20 19.57 -14.41
C ASN A 489 11.53 19.09 -13.13
N ILE A 490 11.99 18.02 -12.53
CA ILE A 490 11.52 17.50 -11.23
C ILE A 490 12.72 17.49 -10.27
N ASP A 491 12.67 18.32 -9.23
CA ASP A 491 13.68 18.34 -8.17
C ASP A 491 13.23 17.52 -6.95
N ILE A 492 11.94 17.64 -6.62
CA ILE A 492 11.29 16.88 -5.55
C ILE A 492 9.93 16.35 -6.01
N TYR A 493 9.46 15.31 -5.37
CA TYR A 493 8.17 14.71 -5.73
C TYR A 493 7.47 14.10 -4.52
N GLN A 494 6.13 14.12 -4.51
CA GLN A 494 5.30 13.46 -3.51
C GLN A 494 4.75 12.16 -4.06
N ALA A 495 5.03 11.04 -3.38
CA ALA A 495 4.57 9.73 -3.78
C ALA A 495 4.20 8.85 -2.58
N ALA A 496 3.81 7.61 -2.84
CA ALA A 496 3.57 6.58 -1.84
C ALA A 496 4.22 5.27 -2.30
N TRP A 497 4.63 4.45 -1.33
CA TRP A 497 5.03 3.08 -1.57
C TRP A 497 4.16 2.13 -0.76
N GLY A 498 3.72 1.04 -1.41
CA GLY A 498 3.33 -0.17 -0.72
C GLY A 498 4.57 -0.99 -0.39
N THR A 499 4.68 -1.46 0.84
CA THR A 499 5.86 -2.22 1.30
C THR A 499 5.72 -3.72 1.04
N GLY A 500 4.49 -4.19 0.70
CA GLY A 500 4.20 -5.63 0.78
C GLY A 500 4.31 -6.10 2.23
N THR A 501 4.55 -7.37 2.42
CA THR A 501 4.70 -8.03 3.73
C THR A 501 6.16 -8.25 4.15
N ASP A 502 7.13 -7.91 3.30
CA ASP A 502 8.55 -7.89 3.62
C ASP A 502 9.00 -6.45 3.93
N PRO A 503 9.45 -6.15 5.17
CA PRO A 503 9.91 -4.81 5.53
C PRO A 503 11.29 -4.45 4.97
N ALA A 504 12.02 -5.40 4.35
CA ALA A 504 13.36 -5.15 3.83
C ALA A 504 13.35 -4.09 2.72
N PRO A 505 14.18 -3.04 2.84
CA PRO A 505 14.11 -1.89 1.94
C PRO A 505 14.82 -2.11 0.59
N ASN A 506 15.39 -3.28 0.36
CA ASN A 506 16.22 -3.60 -0.81
C ASN A 506 15.50 -3.32 -2.13
N GLY A 507 14.22 -3.68 -2.24
CA GLY A 507 13.42 -3.46 -3.44
C GLY A 507 13.21 -1.98 -3.81
N LEU A 508 13.37 -1.06 -2.86
CA LEU A 508 13.08 0.37 -3.04
C LEU A 508 14.31 1.27 -2.97
N TYR A 509 15.34 0.88 -2.18
CA TYR A 509 16.47 1.77 -1.88
C TYR A 509 17.85 1.16 -2.12
N ALA A 510 17.94 -0.07 -2.67
CA ALA A 510 19.22 -0.60 -3.13
C ALA A 510 19.74 0.15 -4.37
N ARG A 511 21.07 0.16 -4.54
CA ARG A 511 21.73 0.77 -5.72
C ARG A 511 21.27 0.16 -7.04
N ASN A 512 21.01 -1.13 -7.06
CA ASN A 512 20.54 -1.88 -8.22
C ASN A 512 19.02 -1.97 -8.35
N SER A 513 18.26 -1.22 -7.56
CA SER A 513 16.80 -1.14 -7.69
C SER A 513 16.38 -0.02 -8.64
N ALA A 514 15.67 -0.36 -9.71
CA ALA A 514 15.06 0.61 -10.63
C ALA A 514 14.02 1.51 -9.91
N PHE A 515 13.38 1.00 -8.84
CA PHE A 515 12.42 1.73 -8.00
C PHE A 515 13.06 2.70 -7.01
N ASN A 516 14.40 2.75 -6.93
CA ASN A 516 15.09 3.80 -6.18
C ASN A 516 14.98 5.15 -6.91
N PHE A 517 13.78 5.72 -6.93
CA PHE A 517 13.47 6.94 -7.68
C PHE A 517 14.19 8.19 -7.17
N THR A 518 14.73 8.15 -5.95
CA THR A 518 15.58 9.22 -5.44
C THR A 518 16.96 9.25 -6.12
N ARG A 519 17.38 8.10 -6.66
CA ARG A 519 18.73 7.88 -7.19
C ARG A 519 19.82 8.12 -6.15
N TRP A 520 19.48 7.92 -4.87
CA TRP A 520 20.42 7.99 -3.77
C TRP A 520 21.09 6.65 -3.57
N ALA A 521 22.42 6.65 -3.49
CA ALA A 521 23.20 5.45 -3.19
C ALA A 521 24.52 5.84 -2.55
N THR A 522 24.86 5.20 -1.43
CA THR A 522 26.12 5.37 -0.72
C THR A 522 26.71 4.01 -0.40
N GLU A 523 28.03 3.96 -0.14
CA GLU A 523 28.69 2.71 0.27
C GLU A 523 28.11 2.17 1.60
N GLU A 524 27.68 3.04 2.50
CA GLU A 524 27.08 2.67 3.79
C GLU A 524 25.68 2.06 3.58
N ASN A 525 24.85 2.64 2.70
CA ASN A 525 23.57 2.05 2.33
C ASN A 525 23.74 0.69 1.65
N ASP A 526 24.72 0.56 0.73
CA ASP A 526 25.01 -0.70 0.07
C ASP A 526 25.38 -1.80 1.07
N GLN A 527 26.11 -1.44 2.16
CA GLN A 527 26.41 -2.38 3.23
C GLN A 527 25.16 -2.82 3.99
N PHE A 528 24.26 -1.89 4.35
CA PHE A 528 22.99 -2.26 4.98
C PHE A 528 22.14 -3.18 4.07
N MET A 529 22.07 -2.87 2.76
CA MET A 529 21.35 -3.73 1.81
C MET A 529 21.92 -5.15 1.75
N ALA A 530 23.24 -5.28 1.84
CA ALA A 530 23.89 -6.58 1.92
C ALA A 530 23.65 -7.26 3.28
N ASP A 531 23.64 -6.50 4.38
CA ASP A 531 23.40 -7.03 5.72
C ASP A 531 21.97 -7.59 5.86
N PHE A 532 20.95 -6.96 5.27
CA PHE A 532 19.57 -7.46 5.29
C PHE A 532 19.40 -8.84 4.64
N THR A 533 20.21 -9.15 3.62
CA THR A 533 20.15 -10.43 2.89
C THR A 533 21.21 -11.42 3.32
N SER A 534 22.07 -11.05 4.28
CA SER A 534 23.17 -11.88 4.76
C SER A 534 22.68 -13.09 5.57
N THR A 535 23.55 -14.10 5.73
CA THR A 535 23.28 -15.24 6.61
C THR A 535 23.24 -14.84 8.10
N GLU A 536 23.89 -13.76 8.49
CA GLU A 536 23.83 -13.20 9.84
C GLU A 536 22.44 -12.67 10.17
N ALA A 537 21.67 -12.21 9.18
CA ALA A 537 20.33 -11.68 9.35
C ALA A 537 19.24 -12.73 9.69
N PHE A 538 19.60 -14.02 9.70
CA PHE A 538 18.77 -15.07 10.33
C PHE A 538 18.84 -15.04 11.88
N ASP A 539 19.76 -14.28 12.48
CA ASP A 539 19.77 -13.99 13.91
C ASP A 539 18.86 -12.79 14.18
N GLU A 540 17.81 -12.98 14.97
CA GLU A 540 16.77 -11.98 15.25
C GLU A 540 17.34 -10.68 15.85
N GLU A 541 18.37 -10.77 16.73
CA GLU A 541 18.99 -9.59 17.33
C GLU A 541 19.80 -8.81 16.29
N PHE A 542 20.54 -9.50 15.42
CA PHE A 542 21.27 -8.88 14.32
C PHE A 542 20.30 -8.20 13.35
N GLN A 543 19.27 -8.92 12.92
CA GLN A 543 18.25 -8.42 12.00
C GLN A 543 17.58 -7.15 12.56
N ARG A 544 17.03 -7.23 13.79
CA ARG A 544 16.39 -6.08 14.45
C ARG A 544 17.32 -4.87 14.54
N ASN A 545 18.57 -5.08 14.94
CA ASN A 545 19.56 -4.01 15.04
C ASN A 545 19.88 -3.40 13.68
N THR A 546 20.01 -4.20 12.64
CA THR A 546 20.25 -3.74 11.26
C THR A 546 19.11 -2.84 10.79
N PHE A 547 17.85 -3.23 11.02
CA PHE A 547 16.69 -2.41 10.69
C PHE A 547 16.70 -1.07 11.41
N VAL A 548 16.96 -1.05 12.71
CA VAL A 548 16.96 0.20 13.50
C VAL A 548 18.10 1.12 13.09
N GLU A 549 19.32 0.59 12.94
CA GLU A 549 20.48 1.41 12.57
C GLU A 549 20.36 1.93 11.13
N TRP A 550 19.82 1.13 10.20
CA TRP A 550 19.52 1.61 8.86
C TRP A 550 18.49 2.74 8.87
N GLN A 551 17.40 2.61 9.62
CA GLN A 551 16.37 3.66 9.70
C GLN A 551 16.91 4.96 10.30
N LYS A 552 17.83 4.89 11.29
CA LYS A 552 18.54 6.06 11.82
C LYS A 552 19.39 6.72 10.74
N TYR A 553 20.21 5.93 10.05
CA TYR A 553 21.07 6.39 8.98
C TYR A 553 20.25 7.00 7.83
N PHE A 554 19.21 6.31 7.38
CA PHE A 554 18.35 6.76 6.31
C PHE A 554 17.61 8.05 6.65
N SER A 555 17.10 8.18 7.88
CA SER A 555 16.49 9.42 8.38
C SER A 555 17.50 10.56 8.46
N GLU A 556 18.75 10.30 8.87
CA GLU A 556 19.79 11.32 8.89
C GLU A 556 20.20 11.78 7.50
N GLU A 557 20.36 10.86 6.55
CA GLU A 557 20.70 11.18 5.17
C GLU A 557 19.54 11.82 4.37
N ALA A 558 18.32 11.58 4.81
CA ALA A 558 17.10 12.17 4.24
C ALA A 558 16.99 12.09 2.70
N PRO A 559 17.18 10.92 2.08
CA PRO A 559 16.92 10.80 0.64
C PRO A 559 15.43 10.94 0.33
N VAL A 560 14.58 10.64 1.31
CA VAL A 560 13.15 10.96 1.36
C VAL A 560 12.80 11.55 2.72
N ILE A 561 11.72 12.32 2.78
CA ILE A 561 11.03 12.67 4.03
C ILE A 561 9.77 11.82 4.09
N PRO A 562 9.68 10.81 4.97
CA PRO A 562 8.42 10.12 5.25
C PRO A 562 7.40 11.16 5.73
N THR A 563 6.17 11.09 5.24
CA THR A 563 5.15 12.08 5.61
C THR A 563 4.04 11.46 6.43
N LEU A 564 3.36 10.44 5.92
CA LEU A 564 2.20 9.87 6.60
C LEU A 564 2.16 8.35 6.46
N PHE A 565 1.84 7.67 7.56
CA PHE A 565 1.27 6.33 7.57
C PHE A 565 -0.24 6.39 7.36
N ARG A 566 -0.82 5.32 6.87
CA ARG A 566 -2.22 5.28 6.44
C ARG A 566 -2.99 4.21 7.20
N GLN A 567 -4.28 4.44 7.39
CA GLN A 567 -5.21 3.44 7.90
C GLN A 567 -6.28 3.12 6.86
N GLU A 568 -6.59 1.84 6.72
CA GLU A 568 -7.79 1.37 6.05
C GLU A 568 -8.97 1.39 7.02
N VAL A 569 -10.16 1.70 6.50
CA VAL A 569 -11.41 1.66 7.29
C VAL A 569 -12.41 0.78 6.58
N MET A 570 -13.04 -0.12 7.33
CA MET A 570 -14.04 -1.05 6.83
C MET A 570 -15.33 -0.93 7.65
N PRO A 571 -16.42 -0.37 7.09
CA PRO A 571 -17.74 -0.48 7.70
C PRO A 571 -18.25 -1.91 7.68
N VAL A 572 -18.61 -2.44 8.86
CA VAL A 572 -19.17 -3.79 9.03
C VAL A 572 -20.54 -3.67 9.69
N ASN A 573 -21.56 -4.25 9.06
CA ASN A 573 -22.94 -4.20 9.53
C ASN A 573 -23.13 -4.92 10.87
N ASN A 574 -23.95 -4.38 11.74
CA ASN A 574 -24.18 -4.92 13.10
C ASN A 574 -24.88 -6.29 13.13
N ARG A 575 -25.23 -6.87 11.99
CA ARG A 575 -25.64 -8.29 11.94
C ARG A 575 -24.48 -9.27 11.77
N VAL A 576 -23.26 -8.79 11.47
CA VAL A 576 -22.05 -9.63 11.26
C VAL A 576 -21.42 -9.98 12.59
N LYS A 577 -20.97 -11.23 12.73
CA LYS A 577 -20.28 -11.78 13.90
C LYS A 577 -18.96 -12.42 13.49
N HIS A 578 -18.05 -12.49 14.47
CA HIS A 578 -16.81 -13.27 14.42
C HIS A 578 -15.86 -12.87 13.28
N TYR A 579 -15.91 -11.58 12.87
CA TYR A 579 -14.98 -11.09 11.89
C TYR A 579 -13.83 -10.33 12.56
N ASP A 580 -12.61 -10.68 12.20
CA ASP A 580 -11.37 -10.05 12.65
C ASP A 580 -10.64 -9.41 11.45
N TYR A 581 -10.60 -8.08 11.44
CA TYR A 581 -9.94 -7.29 10.42
C TYR A 581 -8.44 -7.09 10.70
N ALA A 582 -7.99 -7.41 11.93
CA ALA A 582 -6.57 -7.39 12.28
C ALA A 582 -5.83 -8.58 11.64
N ASN A 583 -6.57 -9.61 11.19
CA ASN A 583 -5.95 -10.75 10.51
C ASN A 583 -5.08 -10.25 9.36
N ASN A 584 -3.91 -10.85 9.29
CA ASN A 584 -2.92 -10.56 8.30
C ASN A 584 -3.43 -10.91 6.89
N PRO A 585 -3.36 -9.99 5.91
CA PRO A 585 -3.77 -10.28 4.53
C PRO A 585 -2.93 -11.35 3.82
N ALA A 586 -1.83 -11.81 4.44
CA ALA A 586 -1.08 -12.96 3.95
C ALA A 586 -1.63 -14.30 4.48
N ASP A 587 -2.58 -14.26 5.39
CA ASP A 587 -3.24 -15.41 6.02
C ASP A 587 -4.62 -15.70 5.40
N ASP A 588 -5.50 -16.38 6.14
CA ASP A 588 -6.80 -16.89 5.69
C ASP A 588 -7.97 -15.87 5.68
N PHE A 589 -7.72 -14.60 5.99
CA PHE A 589 -8.72 -13.53 6.12
C PHE A 589 -9.90 -13.82 7.08
N GLY A 590 -10.01 -15.02 7.65
CA GLY A 590 -11.03 -15.39 8.62
C GLY A 590 -12.47 -15.46 8.11
N TRP A 591 -12.71 -15.38 6.80
CA TRP A 591 -14.07 -15.37 6.23
C TRP A 591 -14.89 -16.62 6.54
N HIS A 592 -14.25 -17.77 6.80
CA HIS A 592 -14.93 -19.04 7.14
C HIS A 592 -15.62 -19.00 8.50
N THR A 593 -15.18 -18.14 9.43
CA THR A 593 -15.76 -18.01 10.78
C THR A 593 -16.92 -17.03 10.86
N VAL A 594 -17.11 -16.21 9.82
CA VAL A 594 -18.12 -15.16 9.80
C VAL A 594 -19.52 -15.73 9.82
N GLU A 595 -20.36 -15.19 10.71
CA GLU A 595 -21.79 -15.49 10.85
C GLU A 595 -22.63 -14.23 10.75
N VAL A 596 -23.92 -14.38 10.49
CA VAL A 596 -24.89 -13.27 10.47
C VAL A 596 -26.09 -13.57 11.38
N THR A 597 -26.67 -12.52 11.98
CA THR A 597 -27.79 -12.63 12.92
C THR A 597 -29.17 -12.40 12.29
N ALA A 598 -29.23 -12.06 11.01
CA ALA A 598 -30.48 -11.76 10.28
C ALA A 598 -30.33 -12.09 8.78
N ASP A 599 -31.45 -12.24 8.06
CA ASP A 599 -31.48 -12.55 6.62
C ASP A 599 -30.96 -11.42 5.71
N ALA A 600 -30.91 -10.20 6.20
CA ALA A 600 -30.45 -9.02 5.44
C ALA A 600 -29.75 -8.03 6.37
N PRO A 601 -28.86 -7.13 5.81
CA PRO A 601 -28.21 -6.09 6.59
C PRO A 601 -29.21 -5.20 7.30
N VAL A 602 -28.88 -4.75 8.52
CA VAL A 602 -29.72 -3.84 9.31
C VAL A 602 -29.43 -2.39 8.97
N SER A 603 -30.45 -1.54 8.97
CA SER A 603 -30.35 -0.11 8.60
C SER A 603 -30.62 0.85 9.77
N GLU A 604 -30.81 0.32 11.02
CA GLU A 604 -31.09 1.12 12.24
C GLU A 604 -30.24 0.62 13.43
#